data_b85f3a84a7d7c35e2367f611ff662f0e
#
_entry.id   b85f3a84a7d7c35e2367f611ff662f0e
#
_cell.length_a   1.000
_cell.length_b   1.000
_cell.length_c   1.000
_cell.angle_alpha   90.00
_cell.angle_beta   90.00
_cell.angle_gamma   90.00
#
_symmetry.space_group_name_H-M   'P 1'
#
loop_
_entity.id
_entity.type
_entity.pdbx_description
1 polymer ?
#
loop_
_entity_poly.entity_id
_entity_poly.type
_entity_poly.pdbx_seq_one_letter_code
_entity_poly.pdbx_strand_id
1 'polypeptide(L)'
;RHARTSCQVCGHFATILGCLLTLISKIASQIADSAPAGRSILVDAFAGAGGNTIAFALTGKWKRIYAIEKNPAVLKCAKHNAKVYGVEDKITWFEGDCFEILKNQLKELAPYSVVFASPPWGGKCHHIIASVA
;
A
#
# COMPACT_ATOMS: atom_id res chain seq x y z
N ARG A 1 -29.29 18.37 4.10
CA ARG A 1 -29.17 17.69 2.76
C ARG A 1 -27.78 17.08 2.71
N HIS A 2 -27.71 15.78 2.87
CA HIS A 2 -26.48 14.99 2.87
C HIS A 2 -26.03 14.79 1.43
N ALA A 3 -24.92 15.39 1.06
CA ALA A 3 -24.23 15.04 -0.17
C ALA A 3 -23.49 13.71 0.07
N ARG A 4 -24.15 12.62 -0.26
CA ARG A 4 -23.45 11.33 -0.46
C ARG A 4 -22.75 11.40 -1.82
N THR A 5 -21.53 11.89 -1.84
CA THR A 5 -20.63 11.56 -2.93
C THR A 5 -20.08 10.16 -2.66
N SER A 6 -20.90 9.15 -2.93
CA SER A 6 -20.44 7.78 -3.02
C SER A 6 -19.61 7.67 -4.29
N CYS A 7 -18.31 7.67 -4.15
CA CYS A 7 -17.44 7.19 -5.22
C CYS A 7 -17.85 5.73 -5.48
N GLN A 8 -18.56 5.47 -6.59
CA GLN A 8 -19.02 4.11 -6.95
C GLN A 8 -17.88 3.11 -7.02
N VAL A 9 -16.66 3.57 -7.31
CA VAL A 9 -15.44 2.77 -7.31
C VAL A 9 -15.07 2.34 -5.89
N CYS A 10 -15.23 3.20 -4.88
CA CYS A 10 -14.93 2.87 -3.49
C CYS A 10 -15.92 1.88 -2.87
N GLY A 11 -17.21 1.94 -3.25
CA GLY A 11 -18.24 1.06 -2.70
C GLY A 11 -18.07 -0.42 -3.10
N HIS A 12 -17.70 -0.69 -4.35
CA HIS A 12 -17.39 -2.04 -4.82
C HIS A 12 -16.09 -2.59 -4.22
N PHE A 13 -15.10 -1.73 -4.01
CA PHE A 13 -13.82 -2.12 -3.43
C PHE A 13 -13.94 -2.50 -1.94
N ALA A 14 -14.79 -1.85 -1.18
CA ALA A 14 -14.97 -2.17 0.24
C ALA A 14 -15.52 -3.59 0.46
N THR A 15 -16.40 -4.09 -0.42
CA THR A 15 -16.98 -5.45 -0.33
C THR A 15 -15.98 -6.52 -0.79
N ILE A 16 -15.23 -6.26 -1.84
CA ILE A 16 -14.16 -7.15 -2.33
C ILE A 16 -12.97 -7.15 -1.36
N LEU A 17 -12.65 -6.01 -0.78
CA LEU A 17 -11.57 -5.86 0.21
C LEU A 17 -11.84 -6.70 1.46
N GLY A 18 -13.08 -6.80 1.93
CA GLY A 18 -13.44 -7.60 3.11
C GLY A 18 -13.15 -9.10 2.93
N CYS A 19 -13.42 -9.66 1.76
CA CYS A 19 -13.16 -11.07 1.46
C CYS A 19 -11.67 -11.33 1.12
N LEU A 20 -11.03 -10.36 0.45
CA LEU A 20 -9.62 -10.44 0.02
C LEU A 20 -8.64 -10.14 1.18
N LEU A 21 -9.06 -9.33 2.16
CA LEU A 21 -8.22 -8.92 3.31
C LEU A 21 -7.70 -10.10 4.12
N THR A 22 -8.45 -11.20 4.25
CA THR A 22 -7.97 -12.37 4.99
C THR A 22 -6.79 -13.04 4.29
N LEU A 23 -6.82 -13.13 2.96
CA LEU A 23 -5.72 -13.70 2.19
C LEU A 23 -4.54 -12.74 2.10
N ILE A 24 -4.80 -11.46 1.83
CA ILE A 24 -3.78 -10.40 1.76
C ILE A 24 -3.10 -10.23 3.12
N SER A 25 -3.83 -10.35 4.24
CA SER A 25 -3.27 -10.26 5.59
C SER A 25 -2.26 -11.37 5.89
N LYS A 26 -2.51 -12.59 5.42
CA LYS A 26 -1.55 -13.69 5.55
C LYS A 26 -0.27 -13.42 4.78
N ILE A 27 -0.39 -12.97 3.54
CA ILE A 27 0.74 -12.60 2.68
C ILE A 27 1.52 -11.42 3.30
N ALA A 28 0.82 -10.40 3.78
CA ALA A 28 1.42 -9.24 4.42
C ALA A 28 2.21 -9.63 5.69
N SER A 29 1.69 -10.55 6.49
CA SER A 29 2.39 -11.08 7.66
C SER A 29 3.63 -11.87 7.27
N GLN A 30 3.55 -12.74 6.27
CA GLN A 30 4.69 -13.51 5.78
C GLN A 30 5.81 -12.61 5.25
N ILE A 31 5.46 -11.56 4.51
CA ILE A 31 6.43 -10.58 4.01
C ILE A 31 7.11 -9.86 5.19
N ALA A 32 6.34 -9.43 6.18
CA ALA A 32 6.88 -8.76 7.34
C ALA A 32 7.80 -9.67 8.18
N ASP A 33 7.44 -10.95 8.32
CA ASP A 33 8.26 -11.94 9.03
C ASP A 33 9.54 -12.30 8.27
N SER A 34 9.51 -12.21 6.95
CA SER A 34 10.66 -12.50 6.08
C SER A 34 11.57 -11.29 5.84
N ALA A 35 11.21 -10.14 6.36
CA ALA A 35 12.01 -8.93 6.17
C ALA A 35 13.41 -9.09 6.78
N PRO A 36 14.47 -8.71 6.06
CA PRO A 36 15.82 -8.77 6.59
C PRO A 36 15.98 -7.93 7.86
N ALA A 37 16.85 -8.38 8.76
CA ALA A 37 17.15 -7.64 9.99
C ALA A 37 17.57 -6.18 9.68
N GLY A 38 17.05 -5.24 10.46
CA GLY A 38 17.31 -3.80 10.29
C GLY A 38 16.43 -3.12 9.24
N ARG A 39 15.59 -3.86 8.50
CA ARG A 39 14.64 -3.28 7.55
C ARG A 39 13.25 -3.18 8.17
N SER A 40 12.93 -2.01 8.69
CA SER A 40 11.68 -1.74 9.41
C SER A 40 10.71 -0.83 8.64
N ILE A 41 11.09 -0.44 7.44
CA ILE A 41 10.28 0.43 6.57
C ILE A 41 9.77 -0.38 5.38
N LEU A 42 8.49 -0.22 5.06
CA LEU A 42 7.91 -0.78 3.84
C LEU A 42 7.59 0.35 2.86
N VAL A 43 7.92 0.14 1.60
CA VAL A 43 7.50 1.01 0.50
C VAL A 43 6.61 0.22 -0.44
N ASP A 44 5.34 0.60 -0.54
CA ASP A 44 4.40 0.07 -1.53
C ASP A 44 4.48 0.95 -2.77
N ALA A 45 5.14 0.45 -3.80
CA ALA A 45 5.43 1.21 -5.02
C ALA A 45 4.20 1.41 -5.93
N PHE A 46 3.17 0.60 -5.77
CA PHE A 46 1.92 0.65 -6.55
C PHE A 46 0.73 0.45 -5.61
N ALA A 47 0.43 1.46 -4.82
CA ALA A 47 -0.56 1.34 -3.74
C ALA A 47 -1.99 1.08 -4.22
N GLY A 48 -2.35 1.58 -5.41
CA GLY A 48 -3.71 1.47 -5.90
C GLY A 48 -4.71 2.05 -4.90
N ALA A 49 -5.81 1.36 -4.69
CA ALA A 49 -6.82 1.74 -3.69
C ALA A 49 -6.41 1.45 -2.23
N GLY A 50 -5.18 1.01 -1.99
CA GLY A 50 -4.60 0.85 -0.67
C GLY A 50 -4.77 -0.53 -0.05
N GLY A 51 -5.25 -1.53 -0.78
CA GLY A 51 -5.52 -2.85 -0.22
C GLY A 51 -4.31 -3.51 0.44
N ASN A 52 -3.20 -3.61 -0.28
CA ASN A 52 -1.95 -4.16 0.26
C ASN A 52 -1.35 -3.25 1.32
N THR A 53 -1.32 -1.95 1.07
CA THR A 53 -0.79 -0.93 2.00
C THR A 53 -1.46 -1.03 3.37
N ILE A 54 -2.79 -1.11 3.39
CA ILE A 54 -3.60 -1.24 4.61
C ILE A 54 -3.31 -2.57 5.31
N ALA A 55 -3.24 -3.67 4.56
CA ALA A 55 -2.92 -4.98 5.13
C ALA A 55 -1.54 -4.98 5.81
N PHE A 56 -0.53 -4.36 5.21
CA PHE A 56 0.78 -4.17 5.83
C PHE A 56 0.71 -3.33 7.11
N ALA A 57 -0.07 -2.24 7.09
CA ALA A 57 -0.25 -1.41 8.27
C ALA A 57 -0.94 -2.15 9.43
N LEU A 58 -1.92 -3.00 9.13
CA LEU A 58 -2.64 -3.81 10.10
C LEU A 58 -1.76 -4.87 10.77
N THR A 59 -0.65 -5.30 10.15
CA THR A 59 0.28 -6.24 10.80
C THR A 59 0.96 -5.64 12.03
N GLY A 60 1.08 -4.32 12.10
CA GLY A 60 1.77 -3.62 13.18
C GLY A 60 3.29 -3.83 13.23
N LYS A 61 3.87 -4.50 12.22
CA LYS A 61 5.28 -4.90 12.20
C LYS A 61 6.22 -3.88 11.56
N TRP A 62 5.66 -2.93 10.83
CA TRP A 62 6.43 -1.89 10.14
C TRP A 62 6.47 -0.60 10.96
N LYS A 63 7.66 -0.05 11.15
CA LYS A 63 7.84 1.23 11.82
C LYS A 63 7.19 2.37 11.02
N ARG A 64 7.28 2.30 9.69
CA ARG A 64 6.67 3.26 8.78
C ARG A 64 6.35 2.59 7.44
N ILE A 65 5.27 3.00 6.83
CA ILE A 65 4.87 2.58 5.48
C ILE A 65 4.77 3.82 4.59
N TYR A 66 5.44 3.75 3.45
CA TYR A 66 5.34 4.73 2.37
C TYR A 66 4.58 4.11 1.21
N ALA A 67 3.58 4.79 0.72
CA ALA A 67 2.71 4.29 -0.34
C ALA A 67 2.68 5.28 -1.51
N ILE A 68 2.89 4.76 -2.71
CA ILE A 68 3.00 5.57 -3.92
C ILE A 68 1.87 5.20 -4.87
N GLU A 69 1.13 6.19 -5.33
CA GLU A 69 0.09 6.03 -6.35
C GLU A 69 0.13 7.20 -7.33
N LYS A 70 0.13 6.87 -8.61
CA LYS A 70 0.23 7.87 -9.68
C LYS A 70 -1.09 8.60 -9.95
N ASN A 71 -2.21 7.90 -9.81
CA ASN A 71 -3.52 8.46 -10.10
C ASN A 71 -4.10 9.16 -8.86
N PRO A 72 -4.33 10.49 -8.90
CA PRO A 72 -4.82 11.24 -7.75
C PRO A 72 -6.20 10.79 -7.26
N ALA A 73 -7.09 10.35 -8.16
CA ALA A 73 -8.41 9.88 -7.77
C ALA A 73 -8.32 8.55 -7.01
N VAL A 74 -7.46 7.64 -7.46
CA VAL A 74 -7.20 6.35 -6.80
C VAL A 74 -6.50 6.58 -5.45
N LEU A 75 -5.54 7.50 -5.39
CA LEU A 75 -4.87 7.89 -4.15
C LEU A 75 -5.86 8.42 -3.10
N LYS A 76 -6.82 9.23 -3.53
CA LYS A 76 -7.87 9.74 -2.66
C LYS A 76 -8.71 8.59 -2.06
N CYS A 77 -9.04 7.59 -2.87
CA CYS A 77 -9.73 6.38 -2.39
C CYS A 77 -8.86 5.60 -1.38
N ALA A 78 -7.57 5.44 -1.66
CA ALA A 78 -6.65 4.76 -0.77
C ALA A 78 -6.56 5.43 0.60
N LYS A 79 -6.43 6.74 0.63
CA LYS A 79 -6.43 7.53 1.87
C LYS A 79 -7.73 7.37 2.66
N HIS A 80 -8.87 7.41 1.98
CA HIS A 80 -10.17 7.19 2.59
C HIS A 80 -10.27 5.79 3.20
N ASN A 81 -9.86 4.76 2.46
CA ASN A 81 -9.86 3.38 2.93
C ASN A 81 -8.95 3.20 4.16
N ALA A 82 -7.76 3.79 4.16
CA ALA A 82 -6.85 3.75 5.31
C ALA A 82 -7.47 4.39 6.56
N LYS A 83 -8.24 5.46 6.39
CA LYS A 83 -9.00 6.09 7.48
C LYS A 83 -10.08 5.16 8.02
N VAL A 84 -10.86 4.50 7.14
CA VAL A 84 -11.90 3.54 7.53
C VAL A 84 -11.31 2.41 8.37
N TYR A 85 -10.12 1.92 8.02
CA TYR A 85 -9.42 0.87 8.77
C TYR A 85 -8.60 1.37 9.96
N GLY A 86 -8.58 2.68 10.21
CA GLY A 86 -7.90 3.27 11.38
C GLY A 86 -6.37 3.20 11.33
N VAL A 87 -5.79 3.14 10.13
CA VAL A 87 -4.32 3.01 9.93
C VAL A 87 -3.70 4.20 9.20
N GLU A 88 -4.45 5.27 9.01
CA GLU A 88 -4.00 6.44 8.25
C GLU A 88 -2.73 7.09 8.80
N ASP A 89 -2.55 7.07 10.11
CA ASP A 89 -1.39 7.63 10.82
C ASP A 89 -0.09 6.81 10.62
N LYS A 90 -0.21 5.56 10.19
CA LYS A 90 0.93 4.66 9.93
C LYS A 90 1.50 4.78 8.53
N ILE A 91 0.79 5.46 7.62
CA ILE A 91 1.09 5.51 6.20
C ILE A 91 1.41 6.93 5.77
N THR A 92 2.51 7.10 5.05
CA THR A 92 2.83 8.33 4.33
C THR A 92 2.60 8.11 2.83
N TRP A 93 1.75 8.95 2.23
CA TRP A 93 1.32 8.83 0.86
C TRP A 93 2.10 9.75 -0.06
N PHE A 94 2.46 9.25 -1.24
CA PHE A 94 3.07 10.00 -2.32
C PHE A 94 2.23 9.88 -3.59
N GLU A 95 1.95 11.03 -4.20
CA GLU A 95 1.34 11.10 -5.53
C GLU A 95 2.42 11.24 -6.58
N GLY A 96 2.49 10.32 -7.53
CA GLY A 96 3.42 10.40 -8.64
C GLY A 96 3.93 9.07 -9.14
N ASP A 97 4.93 9.14 -10.00
CA ASP A 97 5.63 7.98 -10.53
C ASP A 97 6.54 7.34 -9.48
N CYS A 98 6.42 6.03 -9.31
CA CYS A 98 7.14 5.32 -8.26
C CYS A 98 8.67 5.37 -8.46
N PHE A 99 9.16 5.33 -9.69
CA PHE A 99 10.60 5.36 -9.95
C PHE A 99 11.20 6.72 -9.63
N GLU A 100 10.49 7.80 -9.97
CA GLU A 100 10.89 9.16 -9.64
C GLU A 100 10.89 9.40 -8.12
N ILE A 101 9.86 8.93 -7.43
CA ILE A 101 9.75 9.10 -5.98
C ILE A 101 10.80 8.27 -5.24
N LEU A 102 11.02 7.01 -5.63
CA LEU A 102 12.05 6.16 -5.05
C LEU A 102 13.45 6.76 -5.24
N LYS A 103 13.74 7.28 -6.43
CA LYS A 103 15.04 7.86 -6.77
C LYS A 103 15.32 9.18 -6.05
N ASN A 104 14.30 10.05 -5.94
CA ASN A 104 14.51 11.43 -5.50
C ASN A 104 14.12 11.67 -4.05
N GLN A 105 13.07 11.02 -3.54
CA GLN A 105 12.52 11.30 -2.22
C GLN A 105 12.80 10.20 -1.19
N LEU A 106 12.87 8.94 -1.61
CA LEU A 106 13.04 7.80 -0.71
C LEU A 106 14.43 7.15 -0.78
N LYS A 107 15.34 7.71 -1.55
CA LYS A 107 16.69 7.16 -1.76
C LYS A 107 17.44 6.89 -0.45
N GLU A 108 17.38 7.81 0.48
CA GLU A 108 18.08 7.70 1.76
C GLU A 108 17.51 6.60 2.67
N LEU A 109 16.28 6.16 2.41
CA LEU A 109 15.62 5.10 3.15
C LEU A 109 15.93 3.71 2.59
N ALA A 110 16.56 3.61 1.43
CA ALA A 110 16.81 2.33 0.74
C ALA A 110 17.47 1.27 1.64
N PRO A 111 18.49 1.58 2.47
CA PRO A 111 19.10 0.58 3.34
C PRO A 111 18.17 0.00 4.42
N TYR A 112 17.11 0.73 4.77
CA TYR A 112 16.18 0.38 5.86
C TYR A 112 14.83 -0.10 5.35
N SER A 113 14.67 -0.19 4.03
CA SER A 113 13.39 -0.44 3.39
C SER A 113 13.29 -1.80 2.74
N VAL A 114 12.07 -2.32 2.71
CA VAL A 114 11.61 -3.38 1.80
C VAL A 114 10.67 -2.72 0.80
N VAL A 115 10.89 -2.92 -0.48
CA VAL A 115 10.01 -2.43 -1.55
C VAL A 115 9.07 -3.56 -1.98
N PHE A 116 7.79 -3.32 -1.83
CA PHE A 116 6.74 -4.16 -2.38
C PHE A 116 6.23 -3.55 -3.68
N ALA A 117 6.23 -4.33 -4.75
CA ALA A 117 5.78 -3.90 -6.06
C ALA A 117 4.72 -4.85 -6.61
N SER A 118 3.52 -4.35 -6.79
CA SER A 118 2.40 -5.05 -7.42
C SER A 118 1.85 -4.17 -8.55
N PRO A 119 2.57 -4.06 -9.68
CA PRO A 119 2.17 -3.20 -10.78
C PRO A 119 0.88 -3.71 -11.45
N PRO A 120 0.10 -2.83 -12.09
CA PRO A 120 -1.12 -3.19 -12.80
C PRO A 120 -0.79 -3.99 -14.06
N TRP A 121 -0.86 -5.30 -13.98
CA TRP A 121 -0.69 -6.21 -15.11
C TRP A 121 -2.06 -6.53 -15.72
N GLY A 122 -2.49 -5.83 -16.76
CA GLY A 122 -3.58 -6.20 -17.67
C GLY A 122 -4.58 -7.28 -17.24
N GLY A 123 -5.14 -7.20 -16.01
CA GLY A 123 -6.22 -8.07 -15.54
C GLY A 123 -5.83 -9.38 -14.85
N LYS A 124 -4.56 -9.67 -14.63
CA LYS A 124 -4.12 -10.83 -13.80
C LYS A 124 -3.20 -10.36 -12.68
N CYS A 125 -3.60 -10.61 -11.43
CA CYS A 125 -2.80 -10.29 -10.25
C CYS A 125 -1.57 -11.19 -10.20
N HIS A 126 -0.42 -10.67 -10.56
CA HIS A 126 0.86 -11.27 -10.26
C HIS A 126 1.54 -10.42 -9.19
N HIS A 127 1.73 -11.00 -8.02
CA HIS A 127 2.49 -10.36 -6.94
C HIS A 127 3.98 -10.61 -7.17
N ILE A 128 4.74 -9.57 -7.39
CA ILE A 128 6.20 -9.63 -7.45
C ILE A 128 6.73 -8.99 -6.18
N ILE A 129 7.41 -9.78 -5.37
CA ILE A 129 8.17 -9.31 -4.23
C ILE A 129 9.58 -9.05 -4.74
N ALA A 130 9.95 -7.79 -4.89
CA ALA A 130 11.31 -7.41 -5.18
C ALA A 130 12.01 -7.03 -3.87
N SER A 131 12.90 -7.89 -3.40
CA SER A 131 13.89 -7.52 -2.40
C SER A 131 14.98 -6.73 -3.13
N VAL A 132 15.07 -5.44 -2.87
CA VAL A 132 16.21 -4.65 -3.34
C VAL A 132 17.32 -4.82 -2.31
N ALA A 133 18.33 -5.52 -2.74
CA ALA A 133 19.58 -5.60 -2.01
C ALA A 133 20.30 -4.24 -1.98
#